data_24011ae2508196e9bbeaa4a573cddd18
#
_entry.id   24011ae2508196e9bbeaa4a573cddd18
#
_cell.length_a   1.000
_cell.length_b   1.000
_cell.length_c   1.000
_cell.angle_alpha   90.00
_cell.angle_beta   90.00
_cell.angle_gamma   90.00
#
_symmetry.space_group_name_H-M   'P 1'
#
loop_
_entity.id
_entity.type
_entity.pdbx_description
1 polymer ?
#
loop_
_entity_poly.entity_id
_entity_poly.type
_entity_poly.pdbx_seq_one_letter_code
_entity_poly.pdbx_strand_id
1 'polypeptide(L)' 'PAAPAGAAGAVAVKAPMPGNILDVKVKAGDSVKAGDVLAILEAMKMEIPVVAPEDGTVASIDVAVGDAIDSGAVLATLN' A
#
# COMPACT_ATOMS: atom_id res chain seq x y z
N PRO A 1 -5.11 -17.94 -5.07
CA PRO A 1 -4.90 -17.73 -4.61
C PRO A 1 -4.68 -17.28 -4.19
N ALA A 2 -4.70 -17.37 -4.00
CA ALA A 2 -4.43 -16.99 -3.42
C ALA A 2 -4.28 -16.63 -3.04
N ALA A 3 -4.27 -16.65 -2.76
CA ALA A 3 -4.03 -16.34 -2.25
C ALA A 3 -3.96 -16.14 -1.73
N PRO A 4 -3.85 -16.27 -1.45
CA PRO A 4 -3.74 -16.00 -0.78
C PRO A 4 -3.42 -15.52 -0.31
N ALA A 5 -3.29 -15.62 0.23
CA ALA A 5 -3.00 -15.15 0.56
C ALA A 5 -2.70 -14.96 0.31
N GLY A 6 -2.81 -15.18 0.45
CA GLY A 6 -2.56 -14.85 0.25
C GLY A 6 -2.52 -14.65 -0.47
N ALA A 7 -3.20 -14.95 -0.43
CA ALA A 7 -3.02 -14.65 -1.75
C ALA A 7 -2.75 -13.23 -2.02
N ALA A 8 -1.64 -12.89 -1.67
CA ALA A 8 -1.14 -11.60 -2.05
C ALA A 8 -1.26 -11.44 -3.56
N GLY A 9 -1.53 -10.24 -4.01
CA GLY A 9 -1.62 -9.94 -5.42
C GLY A 9 -0.28 -10.01 -6.11
N ALA A 10 -0.32 -9.97 -7.43
CA ALA A 10 0.87 -10.08 -8.26
C ALA A 10 1.78 -8.86 -8.14
N VAL A 11 1.23 -7.71 -7.77
CA VAL A 11 1.97 -6.45 -7.69
C VAL A 11 2.05 -6.03 -6.24
N ALA A 12 3.26 -5.89 -5.72
CA ALA A 12 3.47 -5.40 -4.36
C ALA A 12 3.72 -3.91 -4.39
N VAL A 13 2.99 -3.18 -3.55
CA VAL A 13 3.21 -1.75 -3.37
C VAL A 13 4.07 -1.58 -2.14
N LYS A 14 5.28 -1.05 -2.33
CA LYS A 14 6.26 -0.95 -1.27
C LYS A 14 6.48 0.50 -0.87
N ALA A 15 6.87 0.67 0.39
CA ALA A 15 7.19 2.00 0.89
C ALA A 15 8.46 2.52 0.25
N PRO A 16 8.47 3.77 -0.23
CA PRO A 16 9.68 4.35 -0.82
C PRO A 16 10.73 4.71 0.23
N MET A 17 10.32 4.86 1.48
CA MET A 17 11.23 5.22 2.56
C MET A 17 10.59 4.83 3.88
N PRO A 18 11.37 4.74 4.98
CA PRO A 18 10.80 4.42 6.28
C PRO A 18 9.94 5.57 6.81
N GLY A 19 8.90 5.22 7.53
CA GLY A 19 8.01 6.21 8.11
C GLY A 19 6.84 5.56 8.80
N ASN A 20 5.82 6.36 9.09
CA ASN A 20 4.60 5.89 9.73
C ASN A 20 3.42 6.04 8.79
N ILE A 21 2.48 5.13 8.89
CA ILE A 21 1.26 5.23 8.08
C ILE A 21 0.32 6.22 8.75
N LEU A 22 0.05 7.32 8.03
CA LEU A 22 -0.91 8.33 8.51
C LEU A 22 -2.32 7.96 8.16
N ASP A 23 -2.53 7.41 6.99
CA ASP A 23 -3.86 7.09 6.51
C ASP A 23 -3.78 6.00 5.45
N VAL A 24 -4.82 5.19 5.36
CA VAL A 24 -4.96 4.18 4.31
C VAL A 24 -6.22 4.53 3.55
N LYS A 25 -6.09 4.82 2.27
CA LYS A 25 -7.18 5.36 1.45
C LYS A 25 -8.01 4.27 0.79
N VAL A 26 -7.53 3.04 0.75
CA VAL A 26 -8.18 1.93 0.06
C VAL A 26 -8.25 0.73 0.99
N LYS A 27 -8.99 -0.28 0.58
CA LYS A 27 -9.08 -1.55 1.30
C LYS A 27 -9.11 -2.69 0.28
N ALA A 28 -8.94 -3.90 0.80
CA ALA A 28 -8.98 -5.09 -0.05
C ALA A 28 -10.29 -5.13 -0.83
N GLY A 29 -10.17 -5.35 -2.13
CA GLY A 29 -11.31 -5.37 -3.03
C GLY A 29 -11.54 -4.07 -3.77
N ASP A 30 -10.89 -2.97 -3.39
CA ASP A 30 -11.04 -1.72 -4.11
C ASP A 30 -10.32 -1.76 -5.44
N SER A 31 -10.92 -1.15 -6.46
CA SER A 31 -10.28 -0.97 -7.75
C SER A 31 -9.48 0.32 -7.74
N VAL A 32 -8.27 0.27 -8.24
CA VAL A 32 -7.39 1.44 -8.31
C VAL A 32 -6.78 1.55 -9.68
N LYS A 33 -6.29 2.75 -10.01
CA LYS A 33 -5.59 3.02 -11.25
C LYS A 33 -4.19 3.51 -10.93
N ALA A 34 -3.31 3.40 -11.90
CA ALA A 34 -1.97 3.93 -11.77
C ALA A 34 -2.04 5.40 -11.32
N GLY A 35 -1.31 5.73 -10.26
CA GLY A 35 -1.31 7.07 -9.70
C GLY A 35 -2.35 7.31 -8.62
N ASP A 36 -3.27 6.39 -8.38
CA ASP A 36 -4.22 6.54 -7.28
C ASP A 36 -3.51 6.41 -5.94
N VAL A 37 -3.86 7.28 -4.99
CA VAL A 37 -3.26 7.25 -3.66
C VAL A 37 -3.82 6.07 -2.89
N LEU A 38 -2.93 5.20 -2.44
CA LEU A 38 -3.31 4.03 -1.65
C LEU A 38 -3.21 4.33 -0.16
N ALA A 39 -2.17 5.04 0.24
CA ALA A 39 -1.93 5.36 1.63
C ALA A 39 -1.09 6.63 1.73
N ILE A 40 -1.11 7.23 2.90
CA ILE A 40 -0.27 8.38 3.19
C ILE A 40 0.77 7.95 4.22
N LEU A 41 2.02 8.19 3.87
CA LEU A 41 3.16 7.85 4.70
C LEU A 41 3.74 9.14 5.28
N GLU A 42 3.98 9.17 6.57
CA GLU A 42 4.69 10.29 7.19
C GLU A 42 6.14 9.92 7.40
N ALA A 43 7.03 10.72 6.83
CA ALA A 43 8.47 10.54 6.99
C ALA A 43 9.11 11.91 7.04
N MET A 44 10.03 12.11 7.99
CA MET A 44 10.80 13.36 8.10
C MET A 44 9.90 14.60 8.14
N LYS A 45 8.77 14.49 8.86
CA LYS A 45 7.78 15.56 9.01
C LYS A 45 7.09 15.95 7.70
N MET A 46 7.11 15.06 6.72
CA MET A 46 6.45 15.26 5.44
C MET A 46 5.43 14.17 5.21
N GLU A 47 4.35 14.53 4.55
CA GLU A 47 3.37 13.55 4.09
C GLU A 47 3.71 13.12 2.68
N ILE A 48 3.85 11.83 2.50
CA ILE A 48 4.26 11.27 1.21
C ILE A 48 3.15 10.33 0.75
N PRO A 49 2.49 10.63 -0.37
CA PRO A 49 1.46 9.73 -0.87
C PRO A 49 2.11 8.49 -1.50
N VAL A 50 1.61 7.34 -1.13
CA VAL A 50 2.01 6.09 -1.77
C VAL A 50 0.95 5.76 -2.80
N VAL A 51 1.35 5.73 -4.06
CA VAL A 51 0.40 5.59 -5.16
C VAL A 51 0.54 4.23 -5.80
N ALA A 52 -0.54 3.82 -6.48
CA ALA A 52 -0.55 2.55 -7.20
C ALA A 52 0.41 2.63 -8.38
N PRO A 53 1.27 1.61 -8.57
CA PRO A 53 2.19 1.60 -9.71
C PRO A 53 1.50 1.29 -11.03
N GLU A 54 0.34 0.68 -10.98
CA GLU A 54 -0.43 0.34 -12.18
C GLU A 54 -1.88 0.10 -11.80
N ASP A 55 -2.74 -0.03 -12.81
CA ASP A 55 -4.14 -0.34 -12.59
C ASP A 55 -4.29 -1.73 -12.01
N GLY A 56 -5.26 -1.89 -11.13
CA GLY A 56 -5.53 -3.21 -10.58
C GLY A 56 -6.57 -3.15 -9.48
N THR A 57 -6.76 -4.28 -8.83
CA THR A 57 -7.65 -4.39 -7.68
C THR A 57 -6.80 -4.69 -6.46
N VAL A 58 -7.07 -4.01 -5.37
CA VAL A 58 -6.34 -4.24 -4.13
C VAL A 58 -6.65 -5.65 -3.64
N ALA A 59 -5.61 -6.48 -3.56
CA ALA A 59 -5.75 -7.85 -3.09
C ALA A 59 -5.65 -7.92 -1.57
N SER A 60 -4.73 -7.14 -1.00
CA SER A 60 -4.58 -7.11 0.46
C SER A 60 -3.99 -5.78 0.89
N ILE A 61 -4.26 -5.42 2.13
CA ILE A 61 -3.64 -4.28 2.79
C ILE A 61 -2.84 -4.87 3.95
N ASP A 62 -1.54 -4.63 3.93
CA ASP A 62 -0.62 -5.25 4.88
C ASP A 62 -0.24 -4.33 6.03
N VAL A 63 -0.79 -3.12 6.06
CA VAL A 63 -0.49 -2.14 7.11
C VAL A 63 -1.77 -1.50 7.59
N ALA A 64 -1.68 -0.84 8.73
CA ALA A 64 -2.79 -0.09 9.30
C ALA A 64 -2.32 1.30 9.69
N VAL A 65 -3.27 2.21 9.88
CA VAL A 65 -2.98 3.58 10.33
C VAL A 65 -2.21 3.48 11.65
N GLY A 66 -1.09 4.19 11.70
CA GLY A 66 -0.23 4.20 12.87
C GLY A 66 0.93 3.22 12.83
N ASP A 67 0.96 2.33 11.83
CA ASP A 67 2.07 1.39 11.72
C ASP A 67 3.35 2.10 11.33
N ALA A 68 4.45 1.68 11.96
CA ALA A 68 5.78 2.12 11.56
C ALA A 68 6.31 1.11 10.55
N ILE A 69 6.84 1.62 9.44
CA ILE A 69 7.33 0.76 8.36
C ILE A 69 8.73 1.17 7.95
N ASP A 70 9.45 0.22 7.35
CA ASP A 70 10.78 0.45 6.80
C ASP A 70 10.68 0.62 5.29
N SER A 71 11.74 1.16 4.69
CA SER A 71 11.79 1.26 3.23
C SER A 71 11.74 -0.15 2.64
N GLY A 72 10.98 -0.31 1.59
CA GLY A 72 10.78 -1.61 0.97
C GLY A 72 9.71 -2.48 1.63
N ALA A 73 9.12 -2.04 2.74
CA ALA A 73 8.02 -2.78 3.36
C ALA A 73 6.82 -2.80 2.44
N VAL A 74 6.18 -3.96 2.34
CA VAL A 74 4.98 -4.09 1.51
C VAL A 74 3.81 -3.45 2.23
N LEU A 75 3.17 -2.47 1.61
CA LEU A 75 2.02 -1.78 2.17
C LEU A 75 0.72 -2.44 1.74
N ALA A 76 0.66 -2.83 0.48
CA ALA A 76 -0.53 -3.43 -0.11
C ALA A 76 -0.12 -4.25 -1.30
N THR A 77 -1.01 -5.10 -1.76
CA THR A 77 -0.77 -5.85 -2.99
C THR A 77 -1.94 -5.65 -3.93
N LEU A 78 -1.66 -5.67 -5.21
CA LEU A 78 -2.66 -5.51 -6.27
C LEU A 78 -2.69 -6.75 -7.14
N ASN A 79 -3.84 -7.00 -7.70
CA ASN A 79 -4.02 -8.05 -8.69
C ASN A 79 -4.03 -7.46 -10.09
#